data_a2df4702bdd5d3d43733ecf01306bb4d
#
_entry.id   a2df4702bdd5d3d43733ecf01306bb4d
#
_cell.length_a   1.000
_cell.length_b   1.000
_cell.length_c   1.000
_cell.angle_alpha   90.00
_cell.angle_beta   90.00
_cell.angle_gamma   90.00
#
_symmetry.space_group_name_H-M   'P 1'
#
loop_
_entity.id
_entity.type
_entity.pdbx_description
1 polymer ?
#
loop_
_entity_poly.entity_id
_entity_poly.type
_entity_poly.pdbx_seq_one_letter_code
_entity_poly.pdbx_strand_id
1 'polypeptide(L)'
;MPKDPLSVIGKGASSYIVFPVKQNLELIQLFAGKQKDEASLMQAAGRTDIVYAGIFGTDIRLMASGSFPKAAAPVVFPSIKGWKKVSETGTGSWYTSGSTNAAIPRTNMVLMTSGNASTSVDGMRDMLANLGLPPMPVASPDFTSFASIVPSDGRIGMYLSDVQSFTALFMGPDVSLPVQYAEAYAIPQVKTESADPLLYSISIHAVLKDSRSAKAMTTLLRLAMPQADARIDGTDLFISGIDITAEKLVELVGNMYFNK
;
A
#
# COMPACT_ATOMS: atom_id res chain seq x y z
N MET A 1 -17.75 3.79 4.36
CA MET A 1 -16.63 3.02 3.78
C MET A 1 -17.19 1.82 3.05
N PRO A 2 -16.56 1.33 1.96
CA PRO A 2 -16.84 0.02 1.39
C PRO A 2 -16.59 -1.08 2.44
N LYS A 3 -17.33 -2.20 2.37
CA LYS A 3 -17.14 -3.34 3.29
C LYS A 3 -15.78 -4.02 3.08
N ASP A 4 -15.26 -3.99 1.86
CA ASP A 4 -13.92 -4.43 1.50
C ASP A 4 -13.25 -3.30 0.68
N PRO A 5 -12.39 -2.49 1.29
CA PRO A 5 -11.73 -1.38 0.62
C PRO A 5 -10.84 -1.81 -0.56
N LEU A 6 -10.22 -2.99 -0.48
CA LEU A 6 -9.34 -3.50 -1.54
C LEU A 6 -10.13 -3.90 -2.78
N SER A 7 -11.41 -4.28 -2.66
CA SER A 7 -12.26 -4.57 -3.81
C SER A 7 -12.49 -3.36 -4.71
N VAL A 8 -12.42 -2.14 -4.16
CA VAL A 8 -12.48 -0.90 -4.95
C VAL A 8 -11.23 -0.72 -5.80
N ILE A 9 -10.07 -1.09 -5.27
CA ILE A 9 -8.78 -1.09 -6.00
C ILE A 9 -8.86 -2.04 -7.21
N GLY A 10 -9.51 -3.19 -7.04
CA GLY A 10 -9.69 -4.21 -8.07
C GLY A 10 -8.66 -5.33 -7.99
N LYS A 11 -8.88 -6.38 -8.81
CA LYS A 11 -8.04 -7.58 -8.89
C LYS A 11 -6.78 -7.35 -9.71
N GLY A 12 -5.77 -8.18 -9.49
CA GLY A 12 -4.59 -8.31 -10.36
C GLY A 12 -3.44 -7.37 -9.99
N ALA A 13 -3.50 -6.69 -8.84
CA ALA A 13 -2.33 -6.00 -8.33
C ALA A 13 -1.25 -7.01 -7.92
N SER A 14 0.01 -6.73 -8.18
CA SER A 14 1.16 -7.51 -7.69
C SER A 14 1.33 -7.36 -6.17
N SER A 15 0.89 -6.21 -5.64
CA SER A 15 0.83 -5.99 -4.19
C SER A 15 -0.33 -5.07 -3.81
N TYR A 16 -0.85 -5.28 -2.58
CA TYR A 16 -1.84 -4.43 -1.94
C TYR A 16 -1.27 -3.89 -0.63
N ILE A 17 -1.55 -2.63 -0.33
CA ILE A 17 -1.03 -1.95 0.87
C ILE A 17 -2.19 -1.33 1.63
N VAL A 18 -2.15 -1.45 2.96
CA VAL A 18 -3.03 -0.75 3.89
C VAL A 18 -2.16 0.09 4.82
N PHE A 19 -2.36 1.39 4.81
CA PHE A 19 -1.54 2.34 5.53
C PHE A 19 -2.40 3.25 6.42
N PRO A 20 -2.44 3.03 7.75
CA PRO A 20 -3.09 3.92 8.71
C PRO A 20 -2.29 5.22 8.84
N VAL A 21 -2.81 6.31 8.31
CA VAL A 21 -2.09 7.58 8.17
C VAL A 21 -1.87 8.26 9.53
N LYS A 22 -2.92 8.35 10.35
CA LYS A 22 -2.87 9.10 11.62
C LYS A 22 -1.88 8.52 12.63
N GLN A 23 -1.74 7.21 12.65
CA GLN A 23 -0.83 6.51 13.56
C GLN A 23 0.62 6.53 13.06
N ASN A 24 0.83 6.88 11.78
CA ASN A 24 2.14 6.87 11.11
C ASN A 24 2.54 8.26 10.58
N LEU A 25 2.07 9.35 11.21
CA LEU A 25 2.35 10.72 10.73
C LEU A 25 3.84 11.04 10.70
N GLU A 26 4.62 10.55 11.68
CA GLU A 26 6.07 10.75 11.72
C GLU A 26 6.77 10.09 10.51
N LEU A 27 6.35 8.88 10.13
CA LEU A 27 6.85 8.22 8.92
C LEU A 27 6.53 9.02 7.65
N ILE A 28 5.29 9.57 7.58
CA ILE A 28 4.88 10.42 6.45
C ILE A 28 5.69 11.70 6.43
N GLN A 29 5.97 12.30 7.57
CA GLN A 29 6.79 13.51 7.67
C GLN A 29 8.21 13.27 7.16
N LEU A 30 8.84 12.15 7.54
CA LEU A 30 10.15 11.74 7.03
C LEU A 30 10.14 11.54 5.50
N PHE A 31 9.06 10.94 4.97
CA PHE A 31 8.89 10.80 3.52
C PHE A 31 8.65 12.16 2.84
N ALA A 32 7.76 12.99 3.37
CA ALA A 32 7.39 14.29 2.83
C ALA A 32 8.59 15.25 2.78
N GLY A 33 9.46 15.23 3.80
CA GLY A 33 10.69 16.05 3.84
C GLY A 33 11.69 15.74 2.72
N LYS A 34 11.54 14.60 2.03
CA LYS A 34 12.30 14.25 0.81
C LYS A 34 11.62 14.71 -0.47
N GLN A 35 10.40 15.26 -0.41
CA GLN A 35 9.60 15.65 -1.57
C GLN A 35 9.58 17.18 -1.75
N LYS A 36 9.37 17.63 -2.98
CA LYS A 36 9.31 19.07 -3.33
C LYS A 36 8.08 19.80 -2.76
N ASP A 37 7.00 19.08 -2.45
CA ASP A 37 5.72 19.65 -1.99
C ASP A 37 5.31 19.07 -0.63
N GLU A 38 6.22 19.17 0.35
CA GLU A 38 6.02 18.67 1.72
C GLU A 38 4.74 19.20 2.37
N ALA A 39 4.48 20.50 2.24
CA ALA A 39 3.32 21.14 2.87
C ALA A 39 1.99 20.57 2.36
N SER A 40 1.86 20.35 1.04
CA SER A 40 0.65 19.74 0.47
C SER A 40 0.48 18.30 0.88
N LEU A 41 1.57 17.52 0.97
CA LEU A 41 1.54 16.13 1.45
C LEU A 41 1.09 16.07 2.91
N MET A 42 1.64 16.92 3.79
CA MET A 42 1.24 16.97 5.21
C MET A 42 -0.20 17.44 5.38
N GLN A 43 -0.66 18.40 4.57
CA GLN A 43 -2.07 18.82 4.58
C GLN A 43 -3.01 17.69 4.15
N ALA A 44 -2.65 16.91 3.14
CA ALA A 44 -3.40 15.74 2.70
C ALA A 44 -3.41 14.65 3.79
N ALA A 45 -2.26 14.37 4.39
CA ALA A 45 -2.12 13.41 5.49
C ALA A 45 -3.01 13.76 6.68
N GLY A 46 -3.09 15.05 7.07
CA GLY A 46 -3.94 15.51 8.16
C GLY A 46 -5.45 15.27 7.95
N ARG A 47 -5.89 15.07 6.70
CA ARG A 47 -7.28 14.78 6.33
C ARG A 47 -7.54 13.30 6.09
N THR A 48 -6.50 12.48 6.01
CA THR A 48 -6.56 11.06 5.68
C THR A 48 -6.52 10.21 6.94
N ASP A 49 -7.39 9.22 7.02
CA ASP A 49 -7.38 8.23 8.09
C ASP A 49 -6.56 7.00 7.67
N ILE A 50 -6.90 6.42 6.52
CA ILE A 50 -6.24 5.23 5.99
C ILE A 50 -6.09 5.36 4.47
N VAL A 51 -4.95 4.92 3.96
CA VAL A 51 -4.70 4.72 2.52
C VAL A 51 -4.71 3.22 2.22
N TYR A 52 -5.44 2.85 1.18
CA TYR A 52 -5.41 1.54 0.55
C TYR A 52 -4.81 1.71 -0.83
N ALA A 53 -3.84 0.90 -1.20
CA ALA A 53 -3.21 0.98 -2.51
C ALA A 53 -3.07 -0.40 -3.14
N GLY A 54 -3.02 -0.44 -4.47
CA GLY A 54 -2.67 -1.60 -5.28
C GLY A 54 -1.68 -1.20 -6.35
N ILE A 55 -0.66 -2.04 -6.57
CA ILE A 55 0.39 -1.85 -7.57
C ILE A 55 0.13 -2.79 -8.73
N PHE A 56 -0.01 -2.24 -9.93
CA PHE A 56 -0.32 -2.96 -11.18
C PHE A 56 0.82 -2.73 -12.19
N GLY A 57 1.91 -3.46 -12.05
CA GLY A 57 3.13 -3.17 -12.81
C GLY A 57 3.70 -1.79 -12.45
N THR A 58 3.58 -0.82 -13.37
CA THR A 58 3.99 0.58 -13.15
C THR A 58 2.84 1.47 -12.67
N ASP A 59 1.61 0.97 -12.68
CA ASP A 59 0.44 1.74 -12.31
C ASP A 59 0.10 1.55 -10.82
N ILE A 60 -0.34 2.63 -10.19
CA ILE A 60 -0.78 2.66 -8.81
C ILE A 60 -2.25 3.05 -8.78
N ARG A 61 -3.07 2.28 -8.06
CA ARG A 61 -4.44 2.62 -7.71
C ARG A 61 -4.52 2.84 -6.21
N LEU A 62 -5.11 3.94 -5.78
CA LEU A 62 -5.15 4.35 -4.39
C LEU A 62 -6.56 4.77 -4.00
N MET A 63 -7.02 4.32 -2.85
CA MET A 63 -8.21 4.81 -2.18
C MET A 63 -7.81 5.34 -0.80
N ALA A 64 -8.07 6.63 -0.54
CA ALA A 64 -7.89 7.22 0.77
C ALA A 64 -9.25 7.41 1.46
N SER A 65 -9.35 7.00 2.72
CA SER A 65 -10.46 7.33 3.61
C SER A 65 -10.11 8.49 4.52
N GLY A 66 -11.11 9.33 4.84
CA GLY A 66 -10.86 10.49 5.70
C GLY A 66 -11.93 11.56 5.55
N SER A 67 -11.56 12.83 5.60
CA SER A 67 -12.47 13.98 5.47
C SER A 67 -12.18 14.78 4.21
N PHE A 68 -12.95 14.51 3.14
CA PHE A 68 -12.74 15.08 1.80
C PHE A 68 -14.04 15.69 1.28
N PRO A 69 -14.37 16.96 1.59
CA PRO A 69 -15.60 17.57 1.12
C PRO A 69 -15.61 17.68 -0.42
N LYS A 70 -16.65 17.14 -1.06
CA LYS A 70 -16.81 17.18 -2.53
C LYS A 70 -16.71 18.60 -3.10
N ALA A 71 -17.25 19.57 -2.38
CA ALA A 71 -17.22 20.98 -2.79
C ALA A 71 -15.78 21.53 -2.89
N ALA A 72 -14.82 20.92 -2.20
CA ALA A 72 -13.41 21.32 -2.28
C ALA A 72 -12.69 20.77 -3.52
N ALA A 73 -13.28 19.85 -4.29
CA ALA A 73 -12.63 19.24 -5.44
C ALA A 73 -12.04 20.26 -6.44
N PRO A 74 -12.72 21.36 -6.85
CA PRO A 74 -12.12 22.35 -7.74
C PRO A 74 -10.96 23.13 -7.11
N VAL A 75 -10.91 23.21 -5.76
CA VAL A 75 -9.83 23.87 -5.04
C VAL A 75 -8.63 22.93 -4.88
N VAL A 76 -8.90 21.65 -4.64
CA VAL A 76 -7.87 20.60 -4.51
C VAL A 76 -7.25 20.26 -5.86
N PHE A 77 -8.07 20.27 -6.92
CA PHE A 77 -7.65 19.97 -8.30
C PHE A 77 -7.85 21.19 -9.22
N PRO A 78 -7.09 22.29 -9.01
CA PRO A 78 -7.30 23.52 -9.73
C PRO A 78 -6.78 23.44 -11.16
N SER A 79 -7.52 24.03 -12.10
CA SER A 79 -7.15 24.08 -13.53
C SER A 79 -5.83 24.80 -13.78
N ILE A 80 -5.48 25.80 -12.95
CA ILE A 80 -4.18 26.51 -13.03
C ILE A 80 -2.97 25.61 -12.78
N LYS A 81 -3.16 24.48 -12.08
CA LYS A 81 -2.13 23.45 -11.89
C LYS A 81 -2.25 22.30 -12.92
N GLY A 82 -2.95 22.53 -14.04
CA GLY A 82 -3.09 21.54 -15.12
C GLY A 82 -4.15 20.48 -14.94
N TRP A 83 -4.97 20.54 -13.86
CA TRP A 83 -6.06 19.61 -13.67
C TRP A 83 -7.24 19.92 -14.59
N LYS A 84 -7.79 18.89 -15.24
CA LYS A 84 -8.96 18.98 -16.11
C LYS A 84 -10.03 18.05 -15.58
N LYS A 85 -11.28 18.56 -15.48
CA LYS A 85 -12.42 17.72 -15.12
C LYS A 85 -12.84 16.89 -16.34
N VAL A 86 -12.99 15.59 -16.12
CA VAL A 86 -13.54 14.61 -17.04
C VAL A 86 -14.88 14.15 -16.52
N SER A 87 -15.88 13.99 -17.39
CA SER A 87 -17.20 13.46 -17.03
C SER A 87 -17.64 12.46 -18.09
N GLU A 88 -17.98 11.24 -17.66
CA GLU A 88 -18.45 10.16 -18.53
C GLU A 88 -19.80 9.67 -18.07
N THR A 89 -20.72 9.49 -19.02
CA THR A 89 -22.05 8.93 -18.74
C THR A 89 -21.92 7.52 -18.20
N GLY A 90 -22.59 7.23 -17.09
CA GLY A 90 -22.57 5.91 -16.45
C GLY A 90 -21.38 5.67 -15.51
N THR A 91 -20.25 6.35 -15.69
CA THR A 91 -19.05 6.19 -14.85
C THR A 91 -18.93 7.26 -13.76
N GLY A 92 -19.25 8.51 -14.10
CA GLY A 92 -19.15 9.65 -13.18
C GLY A 92 -18.13 10.70 -13.62
N SER A 93 -17.57 11.42 -12.64
CA SER A 93 -16.62 12.51 -12.93
C SER A 93 -15.35 12.36 -12.11
N TRP A 94 -14.21 12.68 -12.72
CA TRP A 94 -12.90 12.75 -12.06
C TRP A 94 -12.09 13.93 -12.61
N TYR A 95 -10.93 14.15 -12.06
CA TYR A 95 -9.95 15.14 -12.52
C TYR A 95 -8.72 14.40 -13.03
N THR A 96 -8.11 14.91 -14.11
CA THR A 96 -6.88 14.36 -14.69
C THR A 96 -5.81 15.44 -14.82
N SER A 97 -4.56 15.09 -14.55
CA SER A 97 -3.38 15.92 -14.79
C SER A 97 -2.20 15.00 -15.17
N GLY A 98 -1.75 15.09 -16.44
CA GLY A 98 -0.78 14.15 -16.97
C GLY A 98 -1.28 12.71 -16.92
N SER A 99 -0.53 11.83 -16.27
CA SER A 99 -0.88 10.43 -16.06
C SER A 99 -1.60 10.16 -14.72
N THR A 100 -1.90 11.21 -13.94
CA THR A 100 -2.59 11.10 -12.65
C THR A 100 -4.05 11.44 -12.79
N ASN A 101 -4.91 10.62 -12.21
CA ASN A 101 -6.35 10.86 -12.13
C ASN A 101 -6.78 10.86 -10.67
N ALA A 102 -7.77 11.68 -10.31
CA ALA A 102 -8.29 11.79 -8.96
C ALA A 102 -9.79 12.04 -8.96
N ALA A 103 -10.51 11.41 -8.03
CA ALA A 103 -11.94 11.61 -7.83
C ALA A 103 -12.26 11.71 -6.33
N ILE A 104 -13.29 12.51 -6.01
CA ILE A 104 -13.92 12.55 -4.67
C ILE A 104 -15.35 12.04 -4.82
N PRO A 105 -15.59 10.72 -4.93
CA PRO A 105 -16.91 10.16 -5.15
C PRO A 105 -17.85 10.36 -3.95
N ARG A 106 -17.26 10.38 -2.73
CA ARG A 106 -17.97 10.58 -1.44
C ARG A 106 -17.15 11.51 -0.54
N THR A 107 -17.79 12.16 0.42
CA THR A 107 -17.16 13.12 1.35
C THR A 107 -16.08 12.51 2.25
N ASN A 108 -16.06 11.19 2.37
CA ASN A 108 -15.10 10.44 3.19
C ASN A 108 -14.12 9.61 2.36
N MET A 109 -13.98 9.90 1.05
CA MET A 109 -13.18 9.07 0.16
C MET A 109 -12.58 9.88 -0.99
N VAL A 110 -11.30 9.62 -1.26
CA VAL A 110 -10.60 10.03 -2.49
C VAL A 110 -10.12 8.77 -3.21
N LEU A 111 -10.28 8.75 -4.51
CA LEU A 111 -9.66 7.77 -5.40
C LEU A 111 -8.58 8.46 -6.21
N MET A 112 -7.46 7.78 -6.41
CA MET A 112 -6.38 8.24 -7.28
C MET A 112 -5.81 7.08 -8.08
N THR A 113 -5.40 7.38 -9.32
CA THR A 113 -4.62 6.47 -10.15
C THR A 113 -3.45 7.24 -10.75
N SER A 114 -2.31 6.58 -10.90
CA SER A 114 -1.11 7.14 -11.51
C SER A 114 -0.31 6.04 -12.20
N GLY A 115 0.44 6.39 -13.25
CA GLY A 115 1.25 5.45 -14.01
C GLY A 115 1.25 5.77 -15.50
N ASN A 116 0.94 4.81 -16.35
CA ASN A 116 0.76 5.07 -17.78
C ASN A 116 -0.56 5.82 -18.03
N ALA A 117 -0.56 6.79 -18.96
CA ALA A 117 -1.70 7.67 -19.18
C ALA A 117 -3.00 6.95 -19.58
N SER A 118 -2.93 5.89 -20.39
CA SER A 118 -4.12 5.12 -20.78
C SER A 118 -4.60 4.19 -19.68
N THR A 119 -3.71 3.40 -19.09
CA THR A 119 -4.06 2.39 -18.08
C THR A 119 -4.48 3.04 -16.75
N SER A 120 -3.96 4.23 -16.43
CA SER A 120 -4.38 4.97 -15.25
C SER A 120 -5.81 5.51 -15.37
N VAL A 121 -6.26 5.91 -16.58
CA VAL A 121 -7.65 6.31 -16.84
C VAL A 121 -8.57 5.10 -16.72
N ASP A 122 -8.22 3.96 -17.32
CA ASP A 122 -9.01 2.73 -17.19
C ASP A 122 -9.08 2.27 -15.74
N GLY A 123 -7.97 2.36 -15.00
CA GLY A 123 -7.95 2.13 -13.56
C GLY A 123 -8.94 3.01 -12.78
N MET A 124 -9.07 4.30 -13.13
CA MET A 124 -10.03 5.18 -12.49
C MET A 124 -11.47 4.77 -12.82
N ARG A 125 -11.77 4.39 -14.06
CA ARG A 125 -13.08 3.86 -14.46
C ARG A 125 -13.43 2.60 -13.67
N ASP A 126 -12.50 1.66 -13.57
CA ASP A 126 -12.67 0.42 -12.81
C ASP A 126 -12.97 0.71 -11.34
N MET A 127 -12.19 1.58 -10.69
CA MET A 127 -12.40 1.92 -9.28
C MET A 127 -13.76 2.60 -9.04
N LEU A 128 -14.20 3.48 -9.94
CA LEU A 128 -15.52 4.11 -9.85
C LEU A 128 -16.65 3.09 -10.04
N ALA A 129 -16.50 2.16 -10.98
CA ALA A 129 -17.45 1.07 -11.21
C ALA A 129 -17.52 0.13 -9.99
N ASN A 130 -16.37 -0.27 -9.45
CA ASN A 130 -16.26 -1.17 -8.30
C ASN A 130 -16.94 -0.62 -7.03
N LEU A 131 -17.08 0.70 -6.89
CA LEU A 131 -17.83 1.30 -5.78
C LEU A 131 -19.32 0.89 -5.74
N GLY A 132 -19.89 0.51 -6.87
CA GLY A 132 -21.28 0.08 -7.00
C GLY A 132 -21.46 -1.44 -6.96
N LEU A 133 -20.38 -2.22 -6.98
CA LEU A 133 -20.43 -3.67 -7.03
C LEU A 133 -20.34 -4.31 -5.63
N PRO A 134 -20.85 -5.55 -5.46
CA PRO A 134 -20.58 -6.34 -4.27
C PRO A 134 -19.08 -6.50 -4.06
N PRO A 135 -18.60 -6.51 -2.79
CA PRO A 135 -17.20 -6.74 -2.49
C PRO A 135 -16.72 -8.09 -3.04
N MET A 136 -15.55 -8.09 -3.66
CA MET A 136 -14.94 -9.29 -4.22
C MET A 136 -13.52 -9.44 -3.63
N PRO A 137 -13.24 -10.50 -2.86
CA PRO A 137 -11.94 -10.70 -2.25
C PRO A 137 -10.82 -10.68 -3.30
N VAL A 138 -9.78 -9.91 -3.03
CA VAL A 138 -8.59 -9.75 -3.90
C VAL A 138 -7.29 -10.17 -3.22
N ALA A 139 -7.35 -10.48 -1.92
CA ALA A 139 -6.26 -10.91 -1.08
C ALA A 139 -6.66 -12.16 -0.28
N SER A 140 -5.77 -12.68 0.57
CA SER A 140 -6.10 -13.75 1.51
C SER A 140 -7.24 -13.31 2.44
N PRO A 141 -8.02 -14.25 3.02
CA PRO A 141 -9.08 -13.89 3.97
C PRO A 141 -8.57 -13.07 5.16
N ASP A 142 -7.38 -13.40 5.68
CA ASP A 142 -6.79 -12.71 6.81
C ASP A 142 -6.41 -11.27 6.47
N PHE A 143 -5.77 -11.05 5.31
CA PHE A 143 -5.43 -9.71 4.85
C PHE A 143 -6.67 -8.90 4.47
N THR A 144 -7.69 -9.52 3.87
CA THR A 144 -8.97 -8.86 3.59
C THR A 144 -9.65 -8.42 4.88
N SER A 145 -9.63 -9.25 5.92
CA SER A 145 -10.14 -8.89 7.24
C SER A 145 -9.37 -7.72 7.84
N PHE A 146 -8.04 -7.76 7.80
CA PHE A 146 -7.18 -6.66 8.24
C PHE A 146 -7.48 -5.36 7.49
N ALA A 147 -7.64 -5.40 6.16
CA ALA A 147 -7.95 -4.23 5.35
C ALA A 147 -9.35 -3.65 5.64
N SER A 148 -10.30 -4.48 6.08
CA SER A 148 -11.67 -4.07 6.37
C SER A 148 -11.83 -3.43 7.75
N ILE A 149 -10.92 -3.69 8.68
CA ILE A 149 -10.89 -3.12 10.02
C ILE A 149 -10.04 -1.86 10.01
N VAL A 150 -10.44 -0.81 10.75
CA VAL A 150 -9.59 0.35 11.01
C VAL A 150 -8.47 -0.10 11.94
N PRO A 151 -7.19 -0.15 11.50
CA PRO A 151 -6.12 -0.65 12.32
C PRO A 151 -5.87 0.27 13.52
N SER A 152 -6.24 -0.20 14.72
CA SER A 152 -6.12 0.59 15.94
C SER A 152 -4.69 0.67 16.49
N ASP A 153 -3.85 -0.31 16.16
CA ASP A 153 -2.44 -0.42 16.57
C ASP A 153 -1.47 0.31 15.62
N GLY A 154 -1.98 0.96 14.56
CA GLY A 154 -1.17 1.66 13.58
C GLY A 154 -0.39 0.76 12.61
N ARG A 155 -0.66 -0.53 12.61
CA ARG A 155 0.01 -1.51 11.76
C ARG A 155 -0.14 -1.17 10.28
N ILE A 156 0.98 -1.08 9.57
CA ILE A 156 1.01 -1.01 8.11
C ILE A 156 0.98 -2.44 7.59
N GLY A 157 0.09 -2.75 6.66
CA GLY A 157 -0.02 -4.08 6.06
C GLY A 157 0.31 -4.06 4.57
N MET A 158 0.98 -5.11 4.09
CA MET A 158 1.27 -5.36 2.69
C MET A 158 0.98 -6.82 2.34
N TYR A 159 0.18 -7.03 1.30
CA TYR A 159 -0.07 -8.34 0.70
C TYR A 159 0.61 -8.42 -0.66
N LEU A 160 1.41 -9.44 -0.87
CA LEU A 160 2.13 -9.72 -2.11
C LEU A 160 1.47 -10.91 -2.80
N SER A 161 0.74 -10.65 -3.88
CA SER A 161 0.12 -11.67 -4.73
C SER A 161 1.10 -12.20 -5.78
N ASP A 162 2.06 -11.36 -6.20
CA ASP A 162 3.16 -11.70 -7.11
C ASP A 162 4.50 -11.50 -6.41
N VAL A 163 4.88 -12.51 -5.60
CA VAL A 163 6.15 -12.49 -4.85
C VAL A 163 7.34 -12.50 -5.79
N GLN A 164 7.23 -13.11 -6.98
CA GLN A 164 8.33 -13.18 -7.95
C GLN A 164 8.71 -11.78 -8.46
N SER A 165 7.73 -10.99 -8.87
CA SER A 165 7.96 -9.60 -9.29
C SER A 165 8.56 -8.75 -8.16
N PHE A 166 8.12 -8.98 -6.92
CA PHE A 166 8.67 -8.30 -5.75
C PHE A 166 10.12 -8.72 -5.48
N THR A 167 10.45 -10.01 -5.48
CA THR A 167 11.81 -10.49 -5.22
C THR A 167 12.80 -10.10 -6.30
N ALA A 168 12.36 -10.03 -7.55
CA ALA A 168 13.19 -9.58 -8.66
C ALA A 168 13.74 -8.15 -8.46
N LEU A 169 13.02 -7.30 -7.71
CA LEU A 169 13.47 -5.94 -7.37
C LEU A 169 14.67 -5.92 -6.41
N PHE A 170 14.81 -6.95 -5.55
CA PHE A 170 15.85 -7.00 -4.51
C PHE A 170 16.97 -7.96 -4.80
N MET A 171 16.64 -9.09 -5.44
CA MET A 171 17.55 -10.23 -5.60
C MET A 171 17.94 -10.47 -7.07
N GLY A 172 17.36 -9.70 -7.99
CA GLY A 172 17.51 -9.88 -9.43
C GLY A 172 16.48 -10.84 -10.03
N PRO A 173 16.28 -10.76 -11.37
CA PRO A 173 15.23 -11.49 -12.08
C PRO A 173 15.44 -13.01 -12.09
N ASP A 174 16.65 -13.49 -11.88
CA ASP A 174 17.02 -14.91 -11.93
C ASP A 174 16.69 -15.67 -10.64
N VAL A 175 16.33 -14.95 -9.56
CA VAL A 175 15.99 -15.57 -8.29
C VAL A 175 14.49 -15.85 -8.23
N SER A 176 14.14 -17.15 -8.23
CA SER A 176 12.76 -17.61 -8.05
C SER A 176 12.56 -18.17 -6.65
N LEU A 177 11.65 -17.54 -5.89
CA LEU A 177 11.23 -18.06 -4.60
C LEU A 177 9.97 -18.93 -4.78
N PRO A 178 9.90 -20.09 -4.11
CA PRO A 178 8.75 -20.99 -4.18
C PRO A 178 7.60 -20.49 -3.28
N VAL A 179 7.30 -19.20 -3.32
CA VAL A 179 6.25 -18.55 -2.53
C VAL A 179 5.01 -18.35 -3.40
N GLN A 180 3.83 -18.67 -2.88
CA GLN A 180 2.54 -18.43 -3.55
C GLN A 180 2.06 -17.01 -3.32
N TYR A 181 2.08 -16.57 -2.06
CA TYR A 181 1.81 -15.20 -1.65
C TYR A 181 2.51 -14.92 -0.31
N ALA A 182 2.64 -13.67 0.04
CA ALA A 182 3.14 -13.27 1.35
C ALA A 182 2.36 -12.08 1.91
N GLU A 183 2.31 -12.00 3.23
CA GLU A 183 1.80 -10.86 4.00
C GLU A 183 2.92 -10.31 4.86
N ALA A 184 3.07 -9.00 4.87
CA ALA A 184 4.04 -8.32 5.71
C ALA A 184 3.33 -7.24 6.53
N TYR A 185 3.73 -7.10 7.78
CA TYR A 185 3.21 -6.09 8.69
C TYR A 185 4.37 -5.35 9.32
N ALA A 186 4.26 -4.00 9.36
CA ALA A 186 5.18 -3.14 10.09
C ALA A 186 4.39 -2.44 11.20
N ILE A 187 4.75 -2.73 12.45
CA ILE A 187 4.09 -2.22 13.65
C ILE A 187 4.98 -1.16 14.27
N PRO A 188 4.51 0.10 14.42
CA PRO A 188 5.30 1.13 15.07
C PRO A 188 5.50 0.78 16.55
N GLN A 189 6.74 0.86 17.01
CA GLN A 189 7.05 0.65 18.41
C GLN A 189 6.87 1.96 19.20
N VAL A 190 6.43 1.82 20.45
CA VAL A 190 6.31 2.97 21.35
C VAL A 190 7.71 3.46 21.70
N LYS A 191 8.00 4.75 21.46
CA LYS A 191 9.25 5.36 21.86
C LYS A 191 9.35 5.40 23.39
N THR A 192 10.52 5.05 23.91
CA THR A 192 10.80 5.12 25.34
C THR A 192 11.16 6.56 25.73
N GLU A 193 11.89 7.25 24.85
CA GLU A 193 12.25 8.66 24.96
C GLU A 193 11.96 9.40 23.65
N SER A 194 11.74 10.72 23.72
CA SER A 194 11.42 11.52 22.52
C SER A 194 12.60 11.61 21.54
N ALA A 195 13.84 11.38 22.00
CA ALA A 195 15.04 11.37 21.17
C ALA A 195 15.29 10.03 20.47
N ASP A 196 14.59 8.96 20.85
CA ASP A 196 14.75 7.66 20.25
C ASP A 196 14.25 7.65 18.79
N PRO A 197 14.95 6.94 17.87
CA PRO A 197 14.46 6.76 16.53
C PRO A 197 13.13 5.99 16.56
N LEU A 198 12.20 6.35 15.67
CA LEU A 198 10.99 5.57 15.48
C LEU A 198 11.36 4.22 14.85
N LEU A 199 11.05 3.14 15.57
CA LEU A 199 11.28 1.76 15.14
C LEU A 199 9.97 1.11 14.70
N TYR A 200 10.08 0.21 13.74
CA TYR A 200 9.01 -0.68 13.29
C TYR A 200 9.43 -2.13 13.47
N SER A 201 8.60 -2.89 14.15
CA SER A 201 8.74 -4.35 14.21
C SER A 201 8.09 -4.97 12.98
N ILE A 202 8.87 -5.71 12.21
CA ILE A 202 8.41 -6.35 10.98
C ILE A 202 8.05 -7.80 11.28
N SER A 203 6.88 -8.20 10.80
CA SER A 203 6.45 -9.60 10.74
C SER A 203 6.04 -9.97 9.34
N ILE A 204 6.38 -11.19 8.91
CA ILE A 204 6.06 -11.71 7.58
C ILE A 204 5.44 -13.08 7.74
N HIS A 205 4.35 -13.32 7.03
CA HIS A 205 3.75 -14.63 6.80
C HIS A 205 3.84 -14.92 5.30
N ALA A 206 4.51 -16.01 4.92
CA ALA A 206 4.64 -16.43 3.53
C ALA A 206 4.11 -17.85 3.36
N VAL A 207 3.25 -18.05 2.37
CA VAL A 207 2.76 -19.37 2.00
C VAL A 207 3.58 -19.91 0.84
N LEU A 208 4.27 -21.02 1.07
CA LEU A 208 5.15 -21.64 0.11
C LEU A 208 4.42 -22.74 -0.67
N LYS A 209 4.97 -23.11 -1.83
CA LYS A 209 4.38 -24.13 -2.73
C LYS A 209 4.36 -25.52 -2.11
N ASP A 210 5.33 -25.81 -1.24
CA ASP A 210 5.46 -27.11 -0.56
C ASP A 210 6.28 -27.01 0.73
N SER A 211 6.16 -28.01 1.61
CA SER A 211 6.83 -28.04 2.91
C SER A 211 8.34 -28.22 2.83
N ARG A 212 8.89 -28.77 1.72
CA ARG A 212 10.35 -28.87 1.50
C ARG A 212 10.93 -27.48 1.27
N SER A 213 10.25 -26.69 0.43
CA SER A 213 10.60 -25.28 0.17
C SER A 213 10.55 -24.47 1.46
N ALA A 214 9.55 -24.68 2.33
CA ALA A 214 9.45 -24.01 3.62
C ALA A 214 10.66 -24.30 4.51
N LYS A 215 11.09 -25.57 4.64
CA LYS A 215 12.28 -25.97 5.41
C LYS A 215 13.56 -25.37 4.85
N ALA A 216 13.74 -25.41 3.54
CA ALA A 216 14.92 -24.83 2.88
C ALA A 216 15.00 -23.32 3.12
N MET A 217 13.88 -22.59 2.93
CA MET A 217 13.80 -21.15 3.16
C MET A 217 14.12 -20.78 4.60
N THR A 218 13.61 -21.50 5.58
CA THR A 218 13.93 -21.25 7.01
C THR A 218 15.41 -21.42 7.30
N THR A 219 16.06 -22.43 6.70
CA THR A 219 17.49 -22.63 6.87
C THR A 219 18.28 -21.45 6.29
N LEU A 220 17.92 -20.98 5.09
CA LEU A 220 18.55 -19.81 4.48
C LEU A 220 18.33 -18.53 5.29
N LEU A 221 17.11 -18.32 5.81
CA LEU A 221 16.81 -17.16 6.66
C LEU A 221 17.60 -17.14 7.95
N ARG A 222 17.76 -18.28 8.62
CA ARG A 222 18.58 -18.39 9.84
C ARG A 222 20.06 -18.08 9.59
N LEU A 223 20.57 -18.38 8.39
CA LEU A 223 21.94 -18.05 8.00
C LEU A 223 22.08 -16.57 7.63
N ALA A 224 21.09 -16.01 6.90
CA ALA A 224 21.15 -14.63 6.40
C ALA A 224 20.75 -13.60 7.47
N MET A 225 19.80 -13.95 8.35
CA MET A 225 19.24 -13.09 9.37
C MET A 225 19.14 -13.83 10.71
N PRO A 226 20.26 -14.08 11.39
CA PRO A 226 20.29 -14.88 12.64
C PRO A 226 19.50 -14.26 13.79
N GLN A 227 19.20 -12.95 13.72
CA GLN A 227 18.36 -12.24 14.70
C GLN A 227 16.85 -12.46 14.48
N ALA A 228 16.45 -12.90 13.28
CA ALA A 228 15.04 -13.14 12.97
C ALA A 228 14.58 -14.49 13.56
N ASP A 229 13.39 -14.48 14.15
CA ASP A 229 12.71 -15.72 14.53
C ASP A 229 11.90 -16.24 13.34
N ALA A 230 12.26 -17.46 12.88
CA ALA A 230 11.61 -18.10 11.74
C ALA A 230 10.99 -19.43 12.17
N ARG A 231 9.65 -19.54 12.04
CA ARG A 231 8.83 -20.70 12.38
C ARG A 231 8.10 -21.22 11.15
N ILE A 232 7.97 -22.54 11.04
CA ILE A 232 7.22 -23.23 9.98
C ILE A 232 6.01 -23.95 10.59
N ASP A 233 4.88 -23.90 9.85
CA ASP A 233 3.72 -24.75 10.06
C ASP A 233 3.21 -25.24 8.69
N GLY A 234 3.53 -26.49 8.33
CA GLY A 234 3.22 -27.04 7.02
C GLY A 234 3.95 -26.31 5.87
N THR A 235 3.21 -25.54 5.08
CA THR A 235 3.71 -24.68 4.00
C THR A 235 3.86 -23.22 4.42
N ASP A 236 3.40 -22.89 5.61
CA ASP A 236 3.39 -21.54 6.13
C ASP A 236 4.69 -21.23 6.86
N LEU A 237 5.31 -20.13 6.48
CA LEU A 237 6.53 -19.59 7.06
C LEU A 237 6.22 -18.26 7.75
N PHE A 238 6.45 -18.20 9.05
CA PHE A 238 6.32 -16.99 9.87
C PHE A 238 7.70 -16.47 10.24
N ILE A 239 7.94 -15.18 10.00
CA ILE A 239 9.18 -14.49 10.33
C ILE A 239 8.83 -13.30 11.22
N SER A 240 9.56 -13.13 12.32
CA SER A 240 9.41 -12.02 13.26
C SER A 240 10.76 -11.63 13.86
N GLY A 241 10.78 -10.66 14.78
CA GLY A 241 12.02 -10.22 15.43
C GLY A 241 12.93 -9.36 14.55
N ILE A 242 12.38 -8.74 13.50
CA ILE A 242 13.10 -7.80 12.64
C ILE A 242 12.66 -6.39 13.00
N ASP A 243 13.56 -5.60 13.56
CA ASP A 243 13.30 -4.18 13.84
C ASP A 243 14.05 -3.30 12.83
N ILE A 244 13.36 -2.31 12.27
CA ILE A 244 13.94 -1.34 11.34
C ILE A 244 13.55 0.09 11.74
N THR A 245 14.42 1.06 11.46
CA THR A 245 14.09 2.46 11.69
C THR A 245 13.11 2.99 10.63
N ALA A 246 12.38 4.04 10.99
CA ALA A 246 11.47 4.71 10.06
C ALA A 246 12.20 5.22 8.81
N GLU A 247 13.42 5.74 8.95
CA GLU A 247 14.26 6.21 7.83
C GLU A 247 14.56 5.05 6.87
N LYS A 248 14.92 3.88 7.41
CA LYS A 248 15.21 2.69 6.61
C LYS A 248 13.96 2.16 5.91
N LEU A 249 12.79 2.22 6.57
CA LEU A 249 11.51 1.86 5.95
C LEU A 249 11.18 2.79 4.79
N VAL A 250 11.34 4.12 4.97
CA VAL A 250 11.16 5.12 3.91
C VAL A 250 12.13 4.89 2.75
N GLU A 251 13.39 4.56 3.03
CA GLU A 251 14.38 4.24 2.01
C GLU A 251 13.99 3.01 1.19
N LEU A 252 13.58 1.93 1.86
CA LEU A 252 13.13 0.70 1.18
C LEU A 252 11.93 0.96 0.27
N VAL A 253 10.91 1.67 0.75
CA VAL A 253 9.74 2.04 -0.06
C VAL A 253 10.12 2.98 -1.20
N GLY A 254 10.99 3.96 -0.94
CA GLY A 254 11.51 4.88 -1.96
C GLY A 254 12.21 4.15 -3.11
N ASN A 255 13.10 3.22 -2.78
CA ASN A 255 13.83 2.43 -3.78
C ASN A 255 12.91 1.50 -4.57
N MET A 256 11.86 0.94 -3.95
CA MET A 256 10.90 0.06 -4.62
C MET A 256 10.04 0.77 -5.67
N TYR A 257 9.59 1.98 -5.39
CA TYR A 257 8.48 2.59 -6.13
C TYR A 257 8.81 3.92 -6.79
N PHE A 258 9.86 4.64 -6.36
CA PHE A 258 10.12 6.02 -6.81
C PHE A 258 11.48 6.23 -7.49
N ASN A 259 12.41 5.28 -7.43
CA ASN A 259 13.76 5.38 -8.02
C ASN A 259 13.90 4.56 -9.32
N LYS A 260 12.82 4.41 -10.10
CA LYS A 260 12.86 3.77 -11.43
C LYS A 260 12.97 4.80 -12.54
#